data_267079f37e26ca9b6a4dd27a27894585
#
_entry.id   267079f37e26ca9b6a4dd27a27894585
#
_cell.length_a   1.000
_cell.length_b   1.000
_cell.length_c   1.000
_cell.angle_alpha   90.00
_cell.angle_beta   90.00
_cell.angle_gamma   90.00
#
_symmetry.space_group_name_H-M   'P 1'
#
loop_
_entity.id
_entity.type
_entity.pdbx_description
1 polymer ?
#
loop_
_entity_poly.entity_id
_entity_poly.type
_entity_poly.pdbx_seq_one_letter_code
_entity_poly.pdbx_strand_id
1 'polypeptide(L)'
;SGDIADKMGTIMQQMARNMQVVNITHLPQIASKGHSHYLVYKYDDEESTHTHIKMLQGEERIQEIAKMLSGEELTNTALQNAREFLQKS
;
A
#
# COMPACT_ATOMS: atom_id res chain seq x y z
N SER A 1 13.15 5.95 -8.79
CA SER A 1 13.37 4.52 -8.92
C SER A 1 12.85 3.76 -7.70
N GLY A 2 12.66 2.46 -7.85
CA GLY A 2 12.21 1.61 -6.75
C GLY A 2 13.18 1.57 -5.59
N ASP A 3 14.48 1.69 -5.86
CA ASP A 3 15.50 1.71 -4.83
C ASP A 3 15.42 2.97 -3.97
N ILE A 4 15.19 4.12 -4.58
CA ILE A 4 15.00 5.37 -3.86
C ILE A 4 13.72 5.32 -3.04
N ALA A 5 12.64 4.81 -3.61
CA ALA A 5 11.37 4.67 -2.89
C ALA A 5 11.51 3.77 -1.67
N ASP A 6 12.27 2.68 -1.79
CA ASP A 6 12.52 1.79 -0.68
C ASP A 6 13.27 2.49 0.46
N LYS A 7 14.27 3.27 0.12
CA LYS A 7 15.04 4.05 1.11
C LYS A 7 14.18 5.11 1.79
N MET A 8 13.33 5.79 1.02
CA MET A 8 12.39 6.76 1.58
C MET A 8 11.42 6.12 2.54
N GLY A 9 10.91 4.94 2.18
CA GLY A 9 10.03 4.19 3.06
C GLY A 9 10.69 3.83 4.38
N THR A 10 11.96 3.42 4.34
CA THR A 10 12.73 3.11 5.52
C THR A 10 12.92 4.34 6.42
N ILE A 11 13.20 5.49 5.82
CA ILE A 11 13.34 6.75 6.57
C ILE A 11 12.02 7.09 7.28
N MET A 12 10.91 7.01 6.57
CA MET A 12 9.60 7.29 7.16
C MET A 12 9.26 6.32 8.30
N GLN A 13 9.63 5.07 8.14
CA GLN A 13 9.43 4.05 9.16
C GLN A 13 10.22 4.39 10.44
N GLN A 14 11.45 4.87 10.28
CA GLN A 14 12.27 5.33 11.41
C GLN A 14 11.68 6.56 12.07
N MET A 15 11.22 7.52 11.29
CA MET A 15 10.54 8.72 11.82
C MET A 15 9.30 8.34 12.62
N ALA A 16 8.59 7.33 12.19
CA ALA A 16 7.34 6.89 12.83
C ALA A 16 7.55 6.31 14.23
N ARG A 17 8.77 6.05 14.63
CA ARG A 17 9.07 5.60 15.99
C ARG A 17 8.80 6.69 17.04
N ASN A 18 8.94 7.95 16.65
CA ASN A 18 8.84 9.09 17.56
C ASN A 18 7.70 10.04 17.20
N MET A 19 6.99 9.81 16.11
CA MET A 19 5.90 10.67 15.67
C MET A 19 4.94 9.88 14.81
N GLN A 20 3.75 10.41 14.60
CA GLN A 20 2.82 9.86 13.64
C GLN A 20 3.19 10.34 12.23
N VAL A 21 3.34 9.41 11.31
CA VAL A 21 3.62 9.72 9.90
C VAL A 21 2.47 9.21 9.06
N VAL A 22 1.88 10.09 8.25
CA VAL A 22 0.87 9.71 7.26
C VAL A 22 1.45 9.99 5.88
N ASN A 23 1.42 8.99 5.01
CA ASN A 23 1.93 9.12 3.65
C ASN A 23 0.85 8.70 2.66
N ILE A 24 0.71 9.48 1.60
CA ILE A 24 -0.16 9.14 0.47
C ILE A 24 0.76 8.74 -0.68
N THR A 25 0.66 7.50 -1.12
CA THR A 25 1.58 6.96 -2.09
C THR A 25 0.89 5.98 -3.03
N HIS A 26 1.46 5.83 -4.23
CA HIS A 26 1.11 4.77 -5.17
C HIS A 26 2.26 3.78 -5.35
N LEU A 27 3.28 3.86 -4.52
CA LEU A 27 4.49 3.03 -4.63
C LEU A 27 4.44 1.89 -3.62
N PRO A 28 4.52 0.63 -4.08
CA PRO A 28 4.46 -0.52 -3.17
C PRO A 28 5.62 -0.55 -2.17
N GLN A 29 6.79 -0.03 -2.55
CA GLN A 29 7.95 0.04 -1.66
C GLN A 29 7.68 0.90 -0.42
N ILE A 30 6.84 1.90 -0.54
CA ILE A 30 6.47 2.78 0.58
C ILE A 30 5.25 2.23 1.30
N ALA A 31 4.21 1.85 0.55
CA ALA A 31 2.97 1.37 1.14
C ALA A 31 3.18 0.14 2.03
N SER A 32 4.09 -0.75 1.63
CA SER A 32 4.35 -1.99 2.39
C SER A 32 5.02 -1.73 3.75
N LYS A 33 5.64 -0.58 3.94
CA LYS A 33 6.37 -0.27 5.18
C LYS A 33 5.51 0.38 6.26
N GLY A 34 4.28 0.79 5.92
CA GLY A 34 3.38 1.39 6.90
C GLY A 34 2.90 0.37 7.93
N HIS A 35 2.76 0.80 9.19
CA HIS A 35 2.16 -0.05 10.22
C HIS A 35 0.68 -0.30 9.91
N SER A 36 0.01 0.69 9.34
CA SER A 36 -1.38 0.59 8.93
C SER A 36 -1.50 1.02 7.47
N HIS A 37 -2.36 0.34 6.74
CA HIS A 37 -2.56 0.60 5.32
C HIS A 37 -4.03 0.91 5.09
N TYR A 38 -4.31 2.07 4.54
CA TYR A 38 -5.66 2.49 4.20
C TYR A 38 -5.78 2.65 2.70
N LEU A 39 -6.85 2.14 2.13
CA LEU A 39 -7.19 2.31 0.73
C LEU A 39 -8.24 3.39 0.60
N VAL A 40 -7.95 4.40 -0.21
CA VAL A 40 -8.95 5.41 -0.59
C VAL A 40 -9.50 5.01 -1.94
N TYR A 41 -10.81 4.87 -2.02
CA TYR A 41 -11.44 4.48 -3.28
C TYR A 41 -12.74 5.25 -3.48
N LYS A 42 -13.14 5.34 -4.75
CA LYS A 42 -14.37 6.01 -5.15
C LYS A 42 -15.31 5.00 -5.76
N TYR A 43 -16.59 5.18 -5.51
CA TYR A 43 -17.60 4.47 -6.24
C TYR A 43 -18.75 5.42 -6.60
N ASP A 44 -19.40 5.12 -7.71
CA ASP A 44 -20.53 5.90 -8.19
C ASP A 44 -21.83 5.17 -7.86
N ASP A 45 -22.83 5.92 -7.41
CA ASP A 45 -24.19 5.43 -7.39
C ASP A 45 -24.99 6.25 -8.42
N GLU A 46 -26.32 6.09 -8.43
CA GLU A 46 -27.20 6.75 -9.41
C GLU A 46 -27.19 8.27 -9.30
N GLU A 47 -26.80 8.82 -8.15
CA GLU A 47 -26.94 10.26 -7.88
C GLU A 47 -25.61 10.98 -7.73
N SER A 48 -24.56 10.30 -7.28
CA SER A 48 -23.30 10.97 -6.96
C SER A 48 -22.15 10.01 -6.87
N THR A 49 -20.92 10.58 -6.81
CA THR A 49 -19.69 9.86 -6.55
C THR A 49 -19.39 9.92 -5.06
N HIS A 50 -19.04 8.79 -4.50
CA HIS A 50 -18.69 8.67 -3.08
C HIS A 50 -17.22 8.28 -2.92
N THR A 51 -16.57 8.90 -1.94
CA THR A 51 -15.19 8.54 -1.57
C THR A 51 -15.22 7.81 -0.24
N HIS A 52 -14.53 6.69 -0.18
CA HIS A 52 -14.44 5.86 1.02
C HIS A 52 -13.00 5.59 1.38
N ILE A 53 -12.78 5.35 2.66
CA ILE A 53 -11.50 4.93 3.20
C ILE A 53 -11.71 3.60 3.91
N LYS A 54 -10.87 2.63 3.59
CA LYS A 54 -10.96 1.30 4.17
C LYS A 54 -9.59 0.88 4.70
N MET A 55 -9.54 0.40 5.93
CA MET A 55 -8.32 -0.19 6.46
C MET A 55 -8.13 -1.58 5.88
N LEU A 56 -6.93 -1.84 5.37
CA LEU A 56 -6.58 -3.12 4.77
C LEU A 56 -5.75 -3.94 5.75
N GLN A 57 -6.09 -5.21 5.88
CA GLN A 57 -5.38 -6.15 6.74
C GLN A 57 -5.29 -7.51 6.06
N GLY A 58 -4.25 -8.29 6.43
CA GLY A 58 -4.10 -9.66 5.95
C GLY A 58 -4.12 -9.78 4.43
N GLU A 59 -4.92 -10.69 3.92
CA GLU A 59 -5.01 -10.95 2.48
C GLU A 59 -5.44 -9.73 1.67
N GLU A 60 -6.30 -8.90 2.19
CA GLU A 60 -6.71 -7.68 1.49
C GLU A 60 -5.52 -6.76 1.24
N ARG A 61 -4.65 -6.63 2.23
CA ARG A 61 -3.44 -5.82 2.09
C ARG A 61 -2.48 -6.42 1.08
N ILE A 62 -2.29 -7.74 1.12
CA ILE A 62 -1.44 -8.45 0.15
C ILE A 62 -1.96 -8.22 -1.27
N GLN A 63 -3.26 -8.34 -1.47
CA GLN A 63 -3.88 -8.13 -2.78
C GLN A 63 -3.68 -6.71 -3.28
N GLU A 64 -3.81 -5.73 -2.40
CA GLU A 64 -3.62 -4.33 -2.81
C GLU A 64 -2.17 -4.03 -3.19
N ILE A 65 -1.20 -4.52 -2.43
CA ILE A 65 0.21 -4.39 -2.79
C ILE A 65 0.48 -5.09 -4.13
N ALA A 66 -0.11 -6.27 -4.34
CA ALA A 66 0.03 -6.99 -5.60
C ALA A 66 -0.51 -6.19 -6.78
N LYS A 67 -1.65 -5.52 -6.61
CA LYS A 67 -2.20 -4.64 -7.65
C LYS A 67 -1.28 -3.47 -7.96
N MET A 68 -0.64 -2.92 -6.96
CA MET A 68 0.34 -1.84 -7.15
C MET A 68 1.54 -2.33 -7.96
N LEU A 69 1.90 -3.59 -7.83
CA LEU A 69 3.03 -4.19 -8.56
C LEU A 69 2.67 -4.56 -10.01
N SER A 70 1.49 -5.08 -10.25
CA SER A 70 1.11 -5.66 -11.53
C SER A 70 -0.04 -4.95 -12.26
N GLY A 71 -0.58 -3.89 -11.67
CA GLY A 71 -1.80 -3.29 -12.17
C GLY A 71 -3.04 -4.05 -11.65
N GLU A 72 -4.16 -3.92 -12.34
CA GLU A 72 -5.42 -4.46 -11.84
C GLU A 72 -5.49 -5.99 -11.85
N GLU A 73 -4.70 -6.64 -12.69
CA GLU A 73 -4.72 -8.09 -12.81
C GLU A 73 -3.86 -8.73 -11.73
N LEU A 74 -4.47 -9.57 -10.88
CA LEU A 74 -3.77 -10.28 -9.83
C LEU A 74 -3.16 -11.56 -10.38
N THR A 75 -1.84 -11.59 -10.49
CA THR A 75 -1.10 -12.79 -10.87
C THR A 75 -0.54 -13.47 -9.63
N ASN A 76 -0.24 -14.76 -9.73
CA ASN A 76 0.41 -15.47 -8.63
C ASN A 76 1.78 -14.89 -8.32
N THR A 77 2.51 -14.45 -9.33
CA THR A 77 3.81 -13.81 -9.16
C THR A 77 3.68 -12.51 -8.38
N ALA A 78 2.70 -11.67 -8.71
CA ALA A 78 2.47 -10.42 -8.01
C ALA A 78 2.09 -10.65 -6.55
N LEU A 79 1.25 -11.64 -6.28
CA LEU A 79 0.86 -11.99 -4.91
C LEU A 79 2.07 -12.45 -4.10
N GLN A 80 2.93 -13.27 -4.69
CA GLN A 80 4.14 -13.73 -4.02
C GLN A 80 5.09 -12.55 -3.73
N ASN A 81 5.28 -11.66 -4.70
CA ASN A 81 6.11 -10.48 -4.52
C ASN A 81 5.55 -9.55 -3.45
N ALA A 82 4.22 -9.40 -3.40
CA ALA A 82 3.56 -8.59 -2.37
C ALA A 82 3.84 -9.14 -0.97
N ARG A 83 3.76 -10.45 -0.80
CA ARG A 83 4.08 -11.10 0.48
C ARG A 83 5.51 -10.83 0.89
N GLU A 84 6.44 -10.90 -0.05
CA GLU A 84 7.85 -10.61 0.20
C GLU A 84 8.07 -9.16 0.63
N PHE A 85 7.41 -8.21 -0.04
CA PHE A 85 7.47 -6.80 0.33
C PHE A 85 7.02 -6.58 1.78
N LEU A 86 5.92 -7.21 2.17
CA LEU A 86 5.37 -7.06 3.51
C LEU A 86 6.25 -7.74 4.57
N GLN A 87 6.90 -8.83 4.23
CA GLN A 87 7.81 -9.51 5.16
C GLN A 87 9.08 -8.73 5.42
N LYS A 88 9.58 -7.99 4.44
CA LYS A 88 10.79 -7.17 4.57
C LYS A 88 10.55 -5.88 5.36
N SER A 89 9.32 -5.55 5.61
CA SER A 89 8.95 -4.24 6.19
C SER A 89 8.89 -4.23 7.71
#